data_159193e9b466aa9a78aa9daa48bd9b84
#
_entry.id   159193e9b466aa9a78aa9daa48bd9b84
#
_cell.length_a   1.000
_cell.length_b   1.000
_cell.length_c   1.000
_cell.angle_alpha   90.00
_cell.angle_beta   90.00
_cell.angle_gamma   90.00
#
_symmetry.space_group_name_H-M   'P 1'
#
loop_
_entity.id
_entity.type
_entity.pdbx_description
1 polymer ?
#
loop_
_entity_poly.entity_id
_entity_poly.type
_entity_poly.pdbx_seq_one_letter_code
_entity_poly.pdbx_strand_id
1 'polypeptide(L)'
;CQFALFFYGRKILPEIGGRLLYAVDKTNGYDIFYRNSVVKPANVGMTGAWISGGVEWNAFHHHRQTSHIPCDWRIVDNRDGSKTIWLGETEYRHRMQWAIGITLRPGKSYMEISGRLINSTQNNNSMLYWSNVSTLVDENYQICFPQSTEFVTFHCKNWFAHWPVTHEPFNDMDFYKNGVDASWWKNHYMSNSMFIHDQKEDFVAGYDHGRHAGTMLVGNHNIIKGGKFWLWGPNSEWDTRILTDTSGHYCELMVGAYSDNQPDYNWSFPYESKEFTHYWYGIRDMGGVKAGSRHAALNLDRLSSDRVLVGANATEKYAKLTLELRHGDEVLYTRSGAMSPAEPMVDTVAVAS
;
A
#
# COMPACT_ATOMS: atom_id res chain seq x y z
N CYS A 1 -21.66 -4.38 -0.32
CA CYS A 1 -21.89 -3.58 -1.54
C CYS A 1 -20.86 -3.91 -2.61
N GLN A 2 -21.32 -4.14 -3.83
CA GLN A 2 -20.44 -4.43 -4.97
C GLN A 2 -20.40 -3.21 -5.91
N PHE A 3 -19.19 -2.69 -6.15
CA PHE A 3 -18.94 -1.64 -7.11
C PHE A 3 -18.10 -2.18 -8.26
N ALA A 4 -18.44 -1.82 -9.48
CA ALA A 4 -17.63 -2.16 -10.64
C ALA A 4 -17.40 -0.90 -11.46
N LEU A 5 -16.14 -0.59 -11.73
CA LEU A 5 -15.73 0.32 -12.80
C LEU A 5 -15.13 -0.47 -13.95
N PHE A 6 -14.84 0.23 -15.06
CA PHE A 6 -14.28 -0.38 -16.25
C PHE A 6 -13.02 -1.22 -15.97
N PHE A 7 -12.17 -0.81 -15.01
CA PHE A 7 -10.92 -1.50 -14.71
C PHE A 7 -10.98 -2.47 -13.51
N TYR A 8 -11.89 -2.29 -12.51
CA TYR A 8 -11.86 -3.09 -11.27
C TYR A 8 -13.20 -3.69 -10.89
N GLY A 9 -13.17 -4.94 -10.40
CA GLY A 9 -14.22 -5.54 -9.59
C GLY A 9 -13.87 -5.43 -8.09
N ARG A 10 -14.83 -5.10 -7.22
CA ARG A 10 -14.57 -4.89 -5.77
C ARG A 10 -15.73 -5.33 -4.91
N LYS A 11 -15.39 -5.67 -3.66
CA LYS A 11 -16.38 -5.92 -2.61
C LYS A 11 -15.99 -5.19 -1.33
N ILE A 12 -16.90 -4.38 -0.82
CA ILE A 12 -16.77 -3.67 0.45
C ILE A 12 -17.80 -4.26 1.41
N LEU A 13 -17.38 -4.50 2.64
CA LEU A 13 -18.19 -5.10 3.70
C LEU A 13 -18.37 -4.10 4.85
N PRO A 14 -19.42 -3.26 4.82
CA PRO A 14 -19.77 -2.40 5.94
C PRO A 14 -20.03 -3.20 7.22
N GLU A 15 -20.53 -4.43 7.07
CA GLU A 15 -20.86 -5.37 8.15
C GLU A 15 -19.63 -5.84 8.93
N ILE A 16 -18.44 -5.70 8.33
CA ILE A 16 -17.16 -6.08 8.95
C ILE A 16 -16.22 -4.88 8.89
N GLY A 17 -16.52 -3.88 9.72
CA GLY A 17 -15.69 -2.70 9.94
C GLY A 17 -15.45 -1.82 8.71
N GLY A 18 -16.29 -1.90 7.67
CA GLY A 18 -16.08 -1.17 6.42
C GLY A 18 -14.94 -1.69 5.57
N ARG A 19 -14.51 -2.95 5.76
CA ARG A 19 -13.39 -3.56 5.05
C ARG A 19 -13.61 -3.60 3.55
N LEU A 20 -12.62 -3.17 2.78
CA LEU A 20 -12.56 -3.45 1.35
C LEU A 20 -11.95 -4.86 1.19
N LEU A 21 -12.79 -5.86 0.90
CA LEU A 21 -12.40 -7.26 0.95
C LEU A 21 -11.42 -7.64 -0.15
N TYR A 22 -11.64 -7.15 -1.36
CA TYR A 22 -10.74 -7.35 -2.49
C TYR A 22 -10.93 -6.28 -3.58
N ALA A 23 -9.93 -6.13 -4.42
CA ALA A 23 -10.03 -5.42 -5.69
C ALA A 23 -9.27 -6.20 -6.77
N VAL A 24 -9.92 -6.44 -7.91
CA VAL A 24 -9.34 -7.19 -9.03
C VAL A 24 -9.15 -6.26 -10.21
N ASP A 25 -7.97 -6.27 -10.78
CA ASP A 25 -7.73 -5.65 -12.09
C ASP A 25 -8.37 -6.52 -13.18
N LYS A 26 -9.43 -6.00 -13.83
CA LYS A 26 -10.16 -6.72 -14.86
C LYS A 26 -9.37 -6.91 -16.16
N THR A 27 -8.26 -6.23 -16.33
CA THR A 27 -7.45 -6.29 -17.55
C THR A 27 -6.52 -7.51 -17.56
N ASN A 28 -6.14 -8.02 -16.37
CA ASN A 28 -5.27 -9.18 -16.22
C ASN A 28 -5.71 -10.19 -15.15
N GLY A 29 -6.77 -9.90 -14.39
CA GLY A 29 -7.27 -10.76 -13.33
C GLY A 29 -6.46 -10.71 -12.04
N TYR A 30 -5.49 -9.81 -11.91
CA TYR A 30 -4.66 -9.68 -10.71
C TYR A 30 -5.46 -9.13 -9.52
N ASP A 31 -5.40 -9.83 -8.38
CA ASP A 31 -5.94 -9.34 -7.11
C ASP A 31 -5.00 -8.27 -6.54
N ILE A 32 -5.35 -7.00 -6.70
CA ILE A 32 -4.58 -5.85 -6.18
C ILE A 32 -4.51 -5.92 -4.65
N PHE A 33 -5.60 -6.38 -4.02
CA PHE A 33 -5.68 -6.64 -2.59
C PHE A 33 -5.96 -8.13 -2.37
N TYR A 34 -5.19 -8.72 -1.46
CA TYR A 34 -5.27 -10.13 -1.13
C TYR A 34 -6.70 -10.53 -0.71
N ARG A 35 -7.27 -11.47 -1.45
CA ARG A 35 -8.59 -12.04 -1.19
C ARG A 35 -8.46 -13.22 -0.25
N ASN A 36 -8.59 -12.97 1.06
CA ASN A 36 -8.70 -14.07 2.00
C ASN A 36 -10.05 -14.78 1.84
N SER A 37 -10.04 -16.11 1.73
CA SER A 37 -11.25 -16.94 1.60
C SER A 37 -11.95 -17.15 2.92
N VAL A 38 -11.29 -16.85 4.04
CA VAL A 38 -11.81 -17.05 5.40
C VAL A 38 -11.87 -15.75 6.17
N VAL A 39 -12.84 -15.63 7.05
CA VAL A 39 -12.96 -14.54 8.02
C VAL A 39 -12.65 -15.12 9.40
N LYS A 40 -11.45 -14.83 9.90
CA LYS A 40 -10.97 -15.29 11.20
C LYS A 40 -10.60 -14.10 12.08
N PRO A 41 -11.51 -13.64 12.94
CA PRO A 41 -11.15 -12.65 13.93
C PRO A 41 -10.12 -13.23 14.91
N ALA A 42 -8.95 -12.61 14.98
CA ALA A 42 -7.89 -13.00 15.90
C ALA A 42 -7.58 -11.85 16.85
N ASN A 43 -7.32 -12.15 18.10
CA ASN A 43 -6.84 -11.16 19.07
C ASN A 43 -5.34 -10.91 18.86
N VAL A 44 -5.05 -10.28 17.74
CA VAL A 44 -3.71 -9.84 17.35
C VAL A 44 -3.66 -8.33 17.55
N GLY A 45 -2.71 -7.86 18.31
CA GLY A 45 -2.72 -6.47 18.76
C GLY A 45 -3.52 -6.30 20.06
N MET A 46 -3.38 -5.15 20.69
CA MET A 46 -3.80 -4.99 22.11
C MET A 46 -5.25 -4.56 22.31
N THR A 47 -6.01 -4.25 21.25
CA THR A 47 -7.28 -3.54 21.43
C THR A 47 -8.51 -4.22 20.84
N GLY A 48 -8.38 -5.29 20.10
CA GLY A 48 -9.56 -5.97 19.54
C GLY A 48 -9.26 -7.07 18.55
N ALA A 49 -10.32 -7.61 17.96
CA ALA A 49 -10.21 -8.63 16.97
C ALA A 49 -9.73 -8.04 15.63
N TRP A 50 -8.67 -8.61 15.10
CA TRP A 50 -8.14 -8.30 13.79
C TRP A 50 -8.55 -9.38 12.79
N ILE A 51 -8.80 -8.99 11.54
CA ILE A 51 -9.15 -9.87 10.45
C ILE A 51 -8.14 -9.68 9.33
N SER A 52 -7.54 -10.74 8.85
CA SER A 52 -6.58 -10.72 7.75
C SER A 52 -7.25 -10.57 6.38
N GLY A 53 -6.53 -9.97 5.43
CA GLY A 53 -6.95 -9.81 4.04
C GLY A 53 -7.67 -8.50 3.73
N GLY A 54 -7.65 -8.12 2.47
CA GLY A 54 -8.24 -6.89 1.98
C GLY A 54 -7.58 -5.62 2.51
N VAL A 55 -8.38 -4.60 2.77
CA VAL A 55 -7.93 -3.33 3.35
C VAL A 55 -8.64 -3.07 4.67
N GLU A 56 -7.86 -2.89 5.72
CA GLU A 56 -8.33 -2.46 7.03
C GLU A 56 -8.06 -0.96 7.23
N TRP A 57 -9.06 -0.26 7.74
CA TRP A 57 -8.96 1.16 8.10
C TRP A 57 -8.74 1.28 9.60
N ASN A 58 -7.55 1.65 10.02
CA ASN A 58 -7.21 1.82 11.43
C ASN A 58 -7.23 3.31 11.78
N ALA A 59 -8.10 3.66 12.70
CA ALA A 59 -8.26 5.02 13.19
C ALA A 59 -8.36 4.99 14.71
N PHE A 60 -7.59 5.88 15.36
CA PHE A 60 -7.50 6.07 16.81
C PHE A 60 -7.03 4.82 17.56
N HIS A 61 -5.75 4.74 17.80
CA HIS A 61 -5.09 3.75 18.65
C HIS A 61 -5.05 2.31 18.13
N HIS A 62 -4.09 2.02 17.24
CA HIS A 62 -3.77 0.66 16.82
C HIS A 62 -4.81 0.03 15.88
N HIS A 63 -4.89 -1.29 15.78
CA HIS A 63 -6.01 -1.97 15.14
C HIS A 63 -7.31 -1.57 15.83
N ARG A 64 -8.28 -1.16 15.02
CA ARG A 64 -9.53 -0.63 15.53
C ARG A 64 -10.36 -1.73 16.19
N GLN A 65 -10.85 -1.48 17.41
CA GLN A 65 -11.66 -2.44 18.15
C GLN A 65 -12.92 -2.88 17.41
N THR A 66 -13.46 -2.01 16.59
CA THR A 66 -14.67 -2.21 15.81
C THR A 66 -14.43 -2.75 14.41
N SER A 67 -13.20 -3.22 14.11
CA SER A 67 -12.82 -3.72 12.78
C SER A 67 -13.58 -4.97 12.32
N HIS A 68 -14.32 -5.62 13.22
CA HIS A 68 -15.08 -6.85 12.99
C HIS A 68 -16.60 -6.69 13.16
N ILE A 69 -17.09 -5.48 13.43
CA ILE A 69 -18.51 -5.18 13.60
C ILE A 69 -18.98 -4.17 12.54
N PRO A 70 -20.31 -4.03 12.32
CA PRO A 70 -20.85 -3.08 11.36
C PRO A 70 -20.43 -1.64 11.63
N CYS A 71 -20.15 -0.88 10.57
CA CYS A 71 -20.01 0.56 10.59
C CYS A 71 -21.07 1.25 9.73
N ASP A 72 -21.27 2.55 9.92
CA ASP A 72 -22.15 3.35 9.07
C ASP A 72 -21.57 3.48 7.66
N TRP A 73 -22.46 3.58 6.67
CA TRP A 73 -22.03 3.77 5.28
C TRP A 73 -23.07 4.53 4.45
N ARG A 74 -22.56 5.20 3.41
CA ARG A 74 -23.39 5.92 2.43
C ARG A 74 -22.72 5.95 1.07
N ILE A 75 -23.51 5.73 0.01
CA ILE A 75 -23.07 5.94 -1.38
C ILE A 75 -23.51 7.34 -1.83
N VAL A 76 -22.59 8.03 -2.52
CA VAL A 76 -22.82 9.36 -3.09
C VAL A 76 -22.48 9.31 -4.57
N ASP A 77 -23.41 9.73 -5.41
CA ASP A 77 -23.18 10.02 -6.82
C ASP A 77 -22.70 11.48 -6.94
N ASN A 78 -21.47 11.67 -7.37
CA ASN A 78 -20.85 12.98 -7.48
C ASN A 78 -21.21 13.64 -8.81
N ARG A 79 -21.17 14.99 -8.87
CA ARG A 79 -21.53 15.77 -10.07
C ARG A 79 -20.61 15.52 -11.26
N ASP A 80 -19.39 15.07 -11.04
CA ASP A 80 -18.40 14.73 -12.08
C ASP A 80 -18.54 13.28 -12.61
N GLY A 81 -19.63 12.59 -12.23
CA GLY A 81 -19.89 11.20 -12.61
C GLY A 81 -19.13 10.17 -11.78
N SER A 82 -18.30 10.58 -10.86
CA SER A 82 -17.66 9.65 -9.93
C SER A 82 -18.65 9.18 -8.86
N LYS A 83 -18.32 8.04 -8.21
CA LYS A 83 -19.11 7.51 -7.10
C LYS A 83 -18.21 7.30 -5.90
N THR A 84 -18.70 7.74 -4.75
CA THR A 84 -18.00 7.57 -3.48
C THR A 84 -18.84 6.72 -2.54
N ILE A 85 -18.25 5.70 -1.92
CA ILE A 85 -18.79 5.11 -0.72
C ILE A 85 -18.06 5.70 0.49
N TRP A 86 -18.81 6.29 1.40
CA TRP A 86 -18.33 6.71 2.71
C TRP A 86 -18.61 5.62 3.72
N LEU A 87 -17.62 5.34 4.56
CA LEU A 87 -17.64 4.40 5.68
C LEU A 87 -17.17 5.17 6.91
N GLY A 88 -17.75 4.92 8.07
CA GLY A 88 -17.31 5.63 9.27
C GLY A 88 -18.10 5.26 10.51
N GLU A 89 -17.65 5.77 11.63
CA GLU A 89 -18.31 5.62 12.92
C GLU A 89 -17.81 6.66 13.91
N THR A 90 -18.53 6.81 15.02
CA THR A 90 -18.02 7.44 16.23
C THR A 90 -17.43 6.36 17.14
N GLU A 91 -16.15 6.43 17.43
CA GLU A 91 -15.46 5.51 18.33
C GLU A 91 -15.87 5.78 19.78
N TYR A 92 -16.30 4.73 20.51
CA TYR A 92 -16.97 4.88 21.80
C TYR A 92 -16.06 5.29 22.95
N ARG A 93 -14.77 4.92 22.92
CA ARG A 93 -13.83 5.15 24.02
C ARG A 93 -13.46 6.63 24.14
N HIS A 94 -13.06 7.24 23.00
CA HIS A 94 -12.58 8.62 22.95
C HIS A 94 -13.59 9.57 22.30
N ARG A 95 -14.70 9.02 21.76
CA ARG A 95 -15.78 9.76 21.08
C ARG A 95 -15.27 10.58 19.89
N MET A 96 -14.19 10.11 19.29
CA MET A 96 -13.69 10.64 18.05
C MET A 96 -14.38 9.97 16.87
N GLN A 97 -14.46 10.67 15.75
CA GLN A 97 -15.12 10.17 14.54
C GLN A 97 -14.09 9.95 13.44
N TRP A 98 -14.23 8.88 12.71
CA TRP A 98 -13.52 8.68 11.47
C TRP A 98 -14.51 8.45 10.32
N ALA A 99 -14.10 8.91 9.13
CA ALA A 99 -14.79 8.60 7.90
C ALA A 99 -13.78 8.36 6.78
N ILE A 100 -13.99 7.30 5.99
CA ILE A 100 -13.20 6.96 4.81
C ILE A 100 -14.10 6.95 3.60
N GLY A 101 -13.79 7.79 2.62
CA GLY A 101 -14.44 7.83 1.31
C GLY A 101 -13.60 7.09 0.28
N ILE A 102 -14.18 6.07 -0.36
CA ILE A 102 -13.55 5.36 -1.48
C ILE A 102 -14.23 5.83 -2.75
N THR A 103 -13.52 6.62 -3.53
CA THR A 103 -14.04 7.24 -4.76
C THR A 103 -13.51 6.55 -6.00
N LEU A 104 -14.41 6.31 -6.94
CA LEU A 104 -14.13 5.77 -8.26
C LEU A 104 -14.51 6.77 -9.32
N ARG A 105 -13.52 7.14 -10.16
CA ARG A 105 -13.70 8.10 -11.25
C ARG A 105 -13.81 7.40 -12.60
N PRO A 106 -14.74 7.82 -13.48
CA PRO A 106 -14.79 7.31 -14.84
C PRO A 106 -13.44 7.47 -15.55
N GLY A 107 -13.00 6.44 -16.26
CA GLY A 107 -11.77 6.47 -17.04
C GLY A 107 -10.46 6.37 -16.27
N LYS A 108 -10.49 6.33 -14.92
CA LYS A 108 -9.32 6.16 -14.07
C LYS A 108 -9.21 4.74 -13.54
N SER A 109 -7.98 4.25 -13.39
CA SER A 109 -7.69 2.95 -12.78
C SER A 109 -7.22 3.07 -11.32
N TYR A 110 -7.19 4.24 -10.72
CA TYR A 110 -6.93 4.38 -9.29
C TYR A 110 -8.22 4.42 -8.46
N MET A 111 -8.09 4.02 -7.22
CA MET A 111 -9.03 4.29 -6.15
C MET A 111 -8.53 5.51 -5.38
N GLU A 112 -9.35 6.55 -5.28
CA GLU A 112 -9.06 7.70 -4.43
C GLU A 112 -9.64 7.43 -3.03
N ILE A 113 -8.79 7.49 -2.03
CA ILE A 113 -9.16 7.31 -0.62
C ILE A 113 -9.09 8.66 0.07
N SER A 114 -10.22 9.16 0.52
CA SER A 114 -10.31 10.38 1.32
C SER A 114 -10.59 10.02 2.76
N GLY A 115 -9.78 10.48 3.68
CA GLY A 115 -9.94 10.26 5.11
C GLY A 115 -10.29 11.54 5.86
N ARG A 116 -11.13 11.39 6.88
CA ARG A 116 -11.46 12.44 7.86
C ARG A 116 -11.38 11.87 9.26
N LEU A 117 -10.60 12.53 10.10
CA LEU A 117 -10.46 12.21 11.52
C LEU A 117 -10.92 13.44 12.30
N ILE A 118 -11.96 13.29 13.12
CA ILE A 118 -12.63 14.41 13.77
C ILE A 118 -12.60 14.18 15.28
N ASN A 119 -12.01 15.11 15.99
CA ASN A 119 -12.13 15.20 17.44
C ASN A 119 -13.32 16.09 17.79
N SER A 120 -14.47 15.49 18.09
CA SER A 120 -15.68 16.23 18.49
C SER A 120 -15.76 16.49 20.00
N THR A 121 -14.66 16.31 20.74
CA THR A 121 -14.62 16.50 22.19
C THR A 121 -13.94 17.80 22.60
N GLN A 122 -14.06 18.16 23.88
CA GLN A 122 -13.42 19.33 24.49
C GLN A 122 -11.96 19.07 24.90
N ASN A 123 -11.46 17.84 24.72
CA ASN A 123 -10.12 17.42 25.15
C ASN A 123 -9.21 17.22 23.96
N ASN A 124 -7.91 17.42 24.17
CA ASN A 124 -6.89 16.90 23.26
C ASN A 124 -6.93 15.38 23.29
N ASN A 125 -6.96 14.76 22.13
CA ASN A 125 -6.88 13.32 21.98
C ASN A 125 -5.68 12.93 21.14
N SER A 126 -4.99 11.88 21.50
CA SER A 126 -4.02 11.27 20.60
C SER A 126 -4.73 10.63 19.42
N MET A 127 -4.11 10.65 18.27
CA MET A 127 -4.64 10.05 17.07
C MET A 127 -3.57 9.26 16.32
N LEU A 128 -4.01 8.23 15.67
CA LEU A 128 -3.24 7.41 14.76
C LEU A 128 -4.17 7.02 13.61
N TYR A 129 -3.68 7.12 12.40
CA TYR A 129 -4.33 6.53 11.24
C TYR A 129 -3.33 5.72 10.43
N TRP A 130 -3.77 4.56 9.97
CA TRP A 130 -3.12 3.82 8.90
C TRP A 130 -4.14 3.08 8.03
N SER A 131 -3.85 2.96 6.75
CA SER A 131 -4.48 1.97 5.89
C SER A 131 -3.59 0.74 5.82
N ASN A 132 -4.17 -0.42 6.11
CA ASN A 132 -3.48 -1.70 6.11
C ASN A 132 -3.95 -2.51 4.90
N VAL A 133 -3.11 -2.62 3.89
CA VAL A 133 -3.45 -3.27 2.62
C VAL A 133 -2.72 -4.59 2.51
N SER A 134 -3.46 -5.67 2.48
CA SER A 134 -2.91 -7.00 2.26
C SER A 134 -2.72 -7.27 0.77
N THR A 135 -1.56 -7.82 0.40
CA THR A 135 -1.22 -8.28 -0.96
C THR A 135 -0.75 -9.73 -0.90
N LEU A 136 -1.21 -10.58 -1.85
CA LEU A 136 -0.75 -11.96 -1.93
C LEU A 136 0.74 -12.02 -2.24
N VAL A 137 1.47 -12.88 -1.55
CA VAL A 137 2.92 -13.02 -1.72
C VAL A 137 3.34 -14.46 -1.95
N ASP A 138 4.41 -14.59 -2.70
CA ASP A 138 5.20 -15.81 -2.86
C ASP A 138 6.67 -15.46 -3.05
N GLU A 139 7.52 -16.42 -3.40
CA GLU A 139 8.96 -16.23 -3.58
C GLU A 139 9.34 -15.16 -4.63
N ASN A 140 8.40 -14.77 -5.50
CA ASN A 140 8.60 -13.78 -6.55
C ASN A 140 8.14 -12.37 -6.15
N TYR A 141 7.65 -12.18 -4.92
CA TYR A 141 7.14 -10.90 -4.46
C TYR A 141 8.23 -10.01 -3.89
N GLN A 142 8.27 -8.77 -4.37
CA GLN A 142 9.20 -7.73 -3.93
C GLN A 142 8.46 -6.51 -3.40
N ILE A 143 8.86 -6.01 -2.24
CA ILE A 143 8.44 -4.74 -1.67
C ILE A 143 9.27 -3.63 -2.35
N CYS A 144 8.59 -2.62 -2.87
CA CYS A 144 9.21 -1.50 -3.57
C CYS A 144 9.03 -0.22 -2.76
N PHE A 145 10.04 0.14 -1.98
CA PHE A 145 10.14 1.45 -1.34
C PHE A 145 10.80 2.46 -2.27
N PRO A 146 10.63 3.77 -2.03
CA PRO A 146 11.33 4.83 -2.75
C PRO A 146 12.83 4.61 -2.81
N GLN A 147 13.45 5.01 -3.93
CA GLN A 147 14.90 4.84 -4.13
C GLN A 147 15.74 5.69 -3.16
N SER A 148 15.15 6.74 -2.59
CA SER A 148 15.77 7.56 -1.54
C SER A 148 15.77 6.91 -0.16
N THR A 149 15.16 5.73 0.00
CA THR A 149 15.14 5.00 1.27
C THR A 149 16.50 4.36 1.53
N GLU A 150 17.25 4.90 2.47
CA GLU A 150 18.54 4.37 2.91
C GLU A 150 18.39 3.50 4.16
N PHE A 151 17.44 3.88 5.04
CA PHE A 151 17.21 3.23 6.30
C PHE A 151 15.73 2.91 6.52
N VAL A 152 15.53 1.83 7.25
CA VAL A 152 14.23 1.43 7.80
C VAL A 152 14.36 1.21 9.30
N THR A 153 13.24 1.21 10.01
CA THR A 153 13.19 0.76 11.40
C THR A 153 12.37 -0.53 11.47
N PHE A 154 12.82 -1.46 12.32
CA PHE A 154 12.08 -2.69 12.60
C PHE A 154 10.79 -2.42 13.40
N HIS A 155 10.00 -3.44 13.58
CA HIS A 155 8.77 -3.38 14.39
C HIS A 155 9.06 -2.75 15.78
N CYS A 156 8.14 -1.91 16.26
CA CYS A 156 8.31 -1.06 17.44
C CYS A 156 9.35 0.07 17.31
N LYS A 157 10.01 0.23 16.16
CA LYS A 157 10.95 1.32 15.84
C LYS A 157 12.12 1.49 16.84
N ASN A 158 12.54 0.40 17.46
CA ASN A 158 13.63 0.42 18.44
C ASN A 158 15.01 0.32 17.78
N TRP A 159 15.10 -0.23 16.56
CA TRP A 159 16.34 -0.48 15.83
C TRP A 159 16.23 -0.02 14.39
N PHE A 160 17.32 0.51 13.87
CA PHE A 160 17.49 0.86 12.48
C PHE A 160 18.11 -0.31 11.72
N ALA A 161 17.83 -0.39 10.43
CA ALA A 161 18.49 -1.26 9.49
C ALA A 161 18.67 -0.55 8.14
N HIS A 162 19.70 -0.95 7.40
CA HIS A 162 19.89 -0.50 6.02
C HIS A 162 18.82 -1.10 5.10
N TRP A 163 18.51 -0.41 4.05
CA TRP A 163 17.55 -0.83 3.03
C TRP A 163 18.13 -0.66 1.60
N PRO A 164 17.92 -1.61 0.65
CA PRO A 164 17.19 -2.87 0.81
C PRO A 164 18.04 -4.00 1.42
N VAL A 165 19.37 -3.87 1.42
CA VAL A 165 20.27 -4.89 1.97
C VAL A 165 20.51 -4.61 3.45
N THR A 166 19.95 -5.47 4.28
CA THR A 166 19.99 -5.39 5.74
C THR A 166 21.11 -6.26 6.29
N HIS A 167 21.86 -5.77 7.28
CA HIS A 167 22.92 -6.49 7.99
C HIS A 167 22.66 -6.55 9.50
N GLU A 168 21.71 -5.78 9.99
CA GLU A 168 21.46 -5.55 11.40
C GLU A 168 20.67 -6.71 12.03
N PRO A 169 20.93 -7.03 13.30
CA PRO A 169 20.17 -8.05 14.02
C PRO A 169 18.73 -7.58 14.27
N PHE A 170 17.82 -8.53 14.37
CA PHE A 170 16.43 -8.31 14.75
C PHE A 170 16.06 -9.25 15.90
N ASN A 171 15.53 -8.71 17.01
CA ASN A 171 15.21 -9.45 18.23
C ASN A 171 16.41 -10.30 18.73
N ASP A 172 17.60 -9.71 18.77
CA ASP A 172 18.86 -10.35 19.16
C ASP A 172 19.27 -11.57 18.31
N MET A 173 18.68 -11.69 17.11
CA MET A 173 18.99 -12.76 16.16
C MET A 173 19.65 -12.21 14.89
N ASP A 174 20.73 -12.82 14.49
CA ASP A 174 21.58 -12.41 13.37
C ASP A 174 21.13 -12.95 12.01
N PHE A 175 19.83 -12.87 11.70
CA PHE A 175 19.28 -13.36 10.43
C PHE A 175 19.90 -12.68 9.19
N TYR A 176 20.27 -11.41 9.34
CA TYR A 176 20.70 -10.57 8.22
C TYR A 176 22.22 -10.33 8.17
N LYS A 177 23.02 -10.93 9.08
CA LYS A 177 24.46 -10.64 9.28
C LYS A 177 25.34 -10.73 8.02
N ASN A 178 24.95 -11.53 7.04
CA ASN A 178 25.70 -11.70 5.80
C ASN A 178 25.25 -10.76 4.66
N GLY A 179 24.35 -9.82 4.97
CA GLY A 179 23.68 -8.99 3.96
C GLY A 179 22.56 -9.75 3.27
N VAL A 180 21.33 -9.35 3.57
CA VAL A 180 20.11 -9.95 3.01
C VAL A 180 19.27 -8.86 2.37
N ASP A 181 18.89 -9.02 1.12
CA ASP A 181 17.94 -8.12 0.46
C ASP A 181 16.55 -8.33 1.04
N ALA A 182 16.19 -7.47 2.01
CA ALA A 182 14.94 -7.51 2.74
C ALA A 182 13.74 -6.99 1.93
N SER A 183 13.95 -6.55 0.69
CA SER A 183 12.84 -6.23 -0.21
C SER A 183 12.08 -7.47 -0.71
N TRP A 184 12.72 -8.64 -0.70
CA TRP A 184 12.08 -9.88 -1.13
C TRP A 184 11.42 -10.63 0.02
N TRP A 185 10.13 -10.96 -0.11
CA TRP A 185 9.37 -11.72 0.89
C TRP A 185 10.04 -13.02 1.31
N LYS A 186 10.59 -13.78 0.36
CA LYS A 186 11.26 -15.07 0.61
C LYS A 186 12.47 -15.00 1.55
N ASN A 187 13.04 -13.81 1.74
CA ASN A 187 14.23 -13.58 2.55
C ASN A 187 13.92 -13.30 4.03
N HIS A 188 12.66 -13.32 4.42
CA HIS A 188 12.24 -13.13 5.81
C HIS A 188 12.02 -14.46 6.51
N TYR A 189 12.59 -14.60 7.71
CA TYR A 189 12.55 -15.84 8.51
C TYR A 189 11.44 -15.84 9.54
N MET A 190 10.98 -14.68 9.98
CA MET A 190 9.95 -14.51 11.00
C MET A 190 9.05 -13.33 10.66
N SER A 191 7.97 -13.15 11.43
CA SER A 191 7.12 -11.97 11.28
C SER A 191 7.90 -10.70 11.61
N ASN A 192 7.79 -9.71 10.75
CA ASN A 192 8.48 -8.44 10.88
C ASN A 192 7.75 -7.31 10.18
N SER A 193 7.95 -6.11 10.68
CA SER A 193 7.63 -4.87 9.98
C SER A 193 8.90 -4.08 9.74
N MET A 194 8.99 -3.45 8.57
CA MET A 194 10.01 -2.43 8.30
C MET A 194 9.33 -1.14 7.90
N PHE A 195 9.68 -0.06 8.59
CA PHE A 195 9.13 1.28 8.37
C PHE A 195 10.17 2.12 7.65
N ILE A 196 9.79 2.82 6.60
CA ILE A 196 10.67 3.81 5.96
C ILE A 196 11.05 4.87 6.98
N HIS A 197 12.35 5.07 7.19
CA HIS A 197 12.86 6.19 7.96
C HIS A 197 13.02 7.39 7.04
N ASP A 198 12.45 8.54 7.42
CA ASP A 198 12.52 9.80 6.67
C ASP A 198 12.04 9.67 5.20
N GLN A 199 10.79 9.25 5.03
CA GLN A 199 10.17 9.11 3.71
C GLN A 199 10.16 10.44 2.95
N LYS A 200 10.77 10.46 1.76
CA LYS A 200 10.93 11.67 0.92
C LYS A 200 10.12 11.66 -0.37
N GLU A 201 9.50 10.54 -0.70
CA GLU A 201 8.77 10.34 -1.95
C GLU A 201 7.35 9.86 -1.68
N ASP A 202 6.47 10.11 -2.64
CA ASP A 202 5.01 10.00 -2.50
C ASP A 202 4.47 8.58 -2.72
N PHE A 203 5.27 7.51 -2.64
CA PHE A 203 4.78 6.18 -2.94
C PHE A 203 5.32 5.06 -2.06
N VAL A 204 4.57 3.96 -2.02
CA VAL A 204 4.98 2.62 -1.58
C VAL A 204 4.33 1.61 -2.52
N ALA A 205 5.05 0.56 -2.89
CA ALA A 205 4.51 -0.44 -3.79
C ALA A 205 4.98 -1.86 -3.41
N GLY A 206 4.32 -2.84 -4.02
CA GLY A 206 4.78 -4.20 -4.08
C GLY A 206 4.57 -4.75 -5.48
N TYR A 207 5.51 -5.57 -5.96
CA TYR A 207 5.49 -6.14 -7.29
C TYR A 207 5.73 -7.65 -7.26
N ASP A 208 4.85 -8.37 -7.92
CA ASP A 208 4.94 -9.82 -8.12
C ASP A 208 5.57 -10.09 -9.48
N HIS A 209 6.83 -10.49 -9.49
CA HIS A 209 7.58 -10.78 -10.70
C HIS A 209 7.10 -12.05 -11.42
N GLY A 210 6.47 -12.99 -10.70
CA GLY A 210 5.89 -14.19 -11.29
C GLY A 210 4.58 -13.91 -12.03
N ARG A 211 3.78 -12.98 -11.53
CA ARG A 211 2.50 -12.55 -12.15
C ARG A 211 2.63 -11.31 -13.01
N HIS A 212 3.83 -10.70 -13.07
CA HIS A 212 4.09 -9.46 -13.78
C HIS A 212 3.11 -8.33 -13.42
N ALA A 213 2.74 -8.23 -12.16
CA ALA A 213 1.75 -7.27 -11.68
C ALA A 213 2.07 -6.84 -10.25
N GLY A 214 1.48 -5.72 -9.82
CA GLY A 214 1.73 -5.21 -8.48
C GLY A 214 0.66 -4.24 -8.01
N THR A 215 0.85 -3.77 -6.78
CA THR A 215 0.00 -2.81 -6.09
C THR A 215 0.80 -1.57 -5.77
N MET A 216 0.26 -0.41 -6.14
CA MET A 216 0.87 0.90 -5.93
C MET A 216 0.00 1.73 -5.02
N LEU A 217 0.62 2.31 -3.98
CA LEU A 217 0.06 3.39 -3.17
C LEU A 217 0.77 4.69 -3.48
N VAL A 218 0.02 5.77 -3.61
CA VAL A 218 0.55 7.13 -3.78
C VAL A 218 -0.16 8.11 -2.85
N GLY A 219 0.61 8.95 -2.15
CA GLY A 219 0.09 10.02 -1.29
C GLY A 219 1.18 10.99 -0.92
N ASN A 220 0.84 12.26 -0.72
CA ASN A 220 1.81 13.29 -0.35
C ASN A 220 2.54 12.88 0.94
N HIS A 221 3.83 12.56 0.88
CA HIS A 221 4.65 12.07 1.98
C HIS A 221 4.70 13.01 3.19
N ASN A 222 4.40 14.31 3.03
CA ASN A 222 4.32 15.25 4.14
C ASN A 222 3.08 15.04 5.02
N ILE A 223 2.05 14.36 4.50
CA ILE A 223 0.82 14.02 5.19
C ILE A 223 0.68 12.51 5.32
N ILE A 224 0.83 11.78 4.22
CA ILE A 224 0.76 10.32 4.13
C ILE A 224 2.16 9.76 4.35
N LYS A 225 2.53 9.64 5.60
CA LYS A 225 3.86 9.22 6.07
C LYS A 225 3.86 7.75 6.50
N GLY A 226 5.04 7.30 6.91
CA GLY A 226 5.22 6.00 7.55
C GLY A 226 4.88 4.85 6.62
N GLY A 227 5.38 4.92 5.39
CA GLY A 227 5.37 3.79 4.50
C GLY A 227 6.04 2.60 5.19
N LYS A 228 5.32 1.49 5.27
CA LYS A 228 5.83 0.27 5.90
C LYS A 228 5.22 -0.96 5.27
N PHE A 229 5.86 -2.10 5.54
CA PHE A 229 5.22 -3.40 5.39
C PHE A 229 5.21 -4.16 6.71
N TRP A 230 4.27 -5.09 6.83
CA TRP A 230 4.33 -6.22 7.74
C TRP A 230 4.15 -7.50 6.95
N LEU A 231 4.87 -8.54 7.30
CA LEU A 231 4.76 -9.85 6.68
C LEU A 231 5.18 -10.93 7.68
N TRP A 232 4.90 -12.17 7.33
CA TRP A 232 5.58 -13.34 7.92
C TRP A 232 6.21 -14.16 6.80
N GLY A 233 7.42 -14.62 7.03
CA GLY A 233 8.18 -15.41 6.07
C GLY A 233 7.67 -16.84 5.94
N PRO A 234 8.20 -17.60 4.98
CA PRO A 234 7.73 -18.97 4.69
C PRO A 234 7.95 -19.94 5.86
N ASN A 235 8.89 -19.67 6.76
CA ASN A 235 9.24 -20.51 7.91
C ASN A 235 9.02 -19.80 9.25
N SER A 236 8.12 -18.83 9.31
CA SER A 236 7.90 -18.06 10.52
C SER A 236 7.00 -18.82 11.52
N GLU A 237 6.91 -18.25 12.73
CA GLU A 237 6.03 -18.68 13.81
C GLU A 237 4.53 -18.56 13.50
N TRP A 238 4.17 -17.79 12.48
CA TRP A 238 2.77 -17.60 12.05
C TRP A 238 2.36 -18.72 11.11
N ASP A 239 1.41 -19.52 11.57
CA ASP A 239 0.82 -20.59 10.78
C ASP A 239 -0.33 -20.07 9.92
N THR A 240 -0.39 -20.50 8.64
CA THR A 240 -1.51 -20.14 7.75
C THR A 240 -2.86 -20.53 8.35
N ARG A 241 -2.94 -21.61 9.14
CA ARG A 241 -4.18 -22.02 9.83
C ARG A 241 -4.74 -20.95 10.77
N ILE A 242 -3.90 -20.05 11.28
CA ILE A 242 -4.32 -18.94 12.14
C ILE A 242 -5.00 -17.84 11.33
N LEU A 243 -4.46 -17.52 10.14
CA LEU A 243 -4.80 -16.32 9.40
C LEU A 243 -5.56 -16.56 8.11
N THR A 244 -5.17 -17.55 7.32
CA THR A 244 -5.52 -17.65 5.89
C THR A 244 -5.96 -19.03 5.44
N ASP A 245 -5.79 -20.06 6.25
CA ASP A 245 -5.98 -21.47 5.89
C ASP A 245 -5.23 -21.83 4.59
N THR A 246 -5.97 -22.14 3.53
CA THR A 246 -5.41 -22.50 2.23
C THR A 246 -5.19 -21.32 1.28
N SER A 247 -5.49 -20.10 1.70
CA SER A 247 -5.40 -18.91 0.83
C SER A 247 -3.96 -18.37 0.64
N GLY A 248 -2.96 -18.98 1.28
CA GLY A 248 -1.55 -18.63 1.13
C GLY A 248 -1.08 -17.50 2.06
N HIS A 249 0.13 -17.03 1.82
CA HIS A 249 0.75 -15.94 2.59
C HIS A 249 0.39 -14.58 2.01
N TYR A 250 0.46 -13.55 2.83
CA TYR A 250 0.29 -12.16 2.38
C TYR A 250 1.29 -11.23 3.07
N CYS A 251 1.52 -10.11 2.44
CA CYS A 251 2.24 -8.97 2.98
C CYS A 251 1.25 -7.82 3.17
N GLU A 252 1.40 -7.07 4.23
CA GLU A 252 0.65 -5.84 4.45
C GLU A 252 1.50 -4.64 4.02
N LEU A 253 1.06 -3.92 2.99
CA LEU A 253 1.59 -2.61 2.64
C LEU A 253 0.78 -1.55 3.35
N MET A 254 1.45 -0.65 4.07
CA MET A 254 0.78 0.32 4.93
C MET A 254 1.35 1.72 4.76
N VAL A 255 0.47 2.70 4.97
CA VAL A 255 0.85 4.09 5.19
C VAL A 255 0.00 4.66 6.32
N GLY A 256 0.57 5.63 7.04
CA GLY A 256 -0.15 6.43 8.02
C GLY A 256 -0.66 7.74 7.44
N ALA A 257 -1.21 8.59 8.30
CA ALA A 257 -1.46 10.00 8.02
C ALA A 257 -1.15 10.83 9.25
N TYR A 258 -0.41 11.92 9.05
CA TYR A 258 0.06 12.86 10.08
C TYR A 258 1.08 12.29 11.08
N SER A 259 1.27 10.99 11.13
CA SER A 259 2.30 10.30 11.90
C SER A 259 2.82 9.10 11.12
N ASP A 260 3.98 8.60 11.51
CA ASP A 260 4.63 7.47 10.88
C ASP A 260 4.02 6.11 11.27
N ASN A 261 2.81 6.12 11.86
CA ASN A 261 2.23 4.90 12.37
C ASN A 261 2.86 4.48 13.73
N GLN A 262 2.31 3.44 14.39
CA GLN A 262 2.75 3.04 15.72
C GLN A 262 4.27 2.79 15.82
N PRO A 263 4.89 3.17 16.94
CA PRO A 263 4.28 3.72 18.16
C PRO A 263 4.06 5.23 18.13
N ASP A 264 4.25 5.88 16.97
CA ASP A 264 4.19 7.33 16.83
C ASP A 264 2.75 7.79 16.64
N TYR A 265 2.27 8.55 17.59
CA TYR A 265 0.96 9.17 17.58
C TYR A 265 1.07 10.66 17.28
N ASN A 266 0.01 11.25 16.71
CA ASN A 266 -0.18 12.68 16.61
C ASN A 266 -1.28 13.11 17.57
N TRP A 267 -1.46 14.42 17.73
CA TRP A 267 -2.52 15.00 18.53
C TRP A 267 -3.61 15.60 17.65
N SER A 268 -4.84 15.43 18.09
CA SER A 268 -6.00 16.14 17.57
C SER A 268 -6.53 17.07 18.66
N PHE A 269 -6.56 18.37 18.36
CA PHE A 269 -7.06 19.37 19.30
C PHE A 269 -8.59 19.33 19.42
N PRO A 270 -9.17 19.98 20.45
CA PRO A 270 -10.61 20.05 20.58
C PRO A 270 -11.28 20.58 19.32
N TYR A 271 -12.28 19.87 18.83
CA TYR A 271 -13.08 20.22 17.64
C TYR A 271 -12.25 20.29 16.33
N GLU A 272 -11.06 19.74 16.32
CA GLU A 272 -10.22 19.67 15.12
C GLU A 272 -10.69 18.55 14.17
N SER A 273 -10.64 18.83 12.86
CA SER A 273 -10.74 17.85 11.79
C SER A 273 -9.43 17.78 11.02
N LYS A 274 -8.91 16.57 10.82
CA LYS A 274 -7.76 16.29 9.95
C LYS A 274 -8.24 15.56 8.73
N GLU A 275 -7.88 16.06 7.54
CA GLU A 275 -8.28 15.48 6.27
C GLU A 275 -7.03 15.07 5.47
N PHE A 276 -7.14 13.98 4.71
CA PHE A 276 -6.07 13.48 3.86
C PHE A 276 -6.63 12.72 2.65
N THR A 277 -5.77 12.58 1.63
CA THR A 277 -6.10 11.79 0.43
C THR A 277 -4.90 10.98 -0.01
N HIS A 278 -5.13 9.73 -0.40
CA HIS A 278 -4.14 8.89 -1.06
C HIS A 278 -4.82 8.00 -2.12
N TYR A 279 -4.01 7.35 -2.95
CA TYR A 279 -4.49 6.62 -4.12
C TYR A 279 -3.93 5.20 -4.13
N TRP A 280 -4.77 4.23 -4.53
CA TRP A 280 -4.36 2.85 -4.76
C TRP A 280 -4.69 2.44 -6.19
N TYR A 281 -3.75 1.77 -6.86
CA TYR A 281 -3.98 1.22 -8.19
C TYR A 281 -3.08 0.02 -8.49
N GLY A 282 -3.50 -0.81 -9.45
CA GLY A 282 -2.71 -1.90 -9.98
C GLY A 282 -1.71 -1.41 -11.02
N ILE A 283 -0.56 -2.04 -11.07
CA ILE A 283 0.49 -1.86 -12.08
C ILE A 283 0.80 -3.20 -12.71
N ARG A 284 1.34 -3.19 -13.94
CA ARG A 284 1.60 -4.42 -14.68
C ARG A 284 2.75 -4.32 -15.68
N ASP A 285 3.35 -5.47 -15.97
CA ASP A 285 4.31 -5.73 -17.05
C ASP A 285 5.54 -4.78 -17.09
N MET A 286 5.90 -4.18 -15.94
CA MET A 286 6.97 -3.18 -15.87
C MET A 286 8.31 -3.72 -15.33
N GLY A 287 8.33 -4.95 -14.83
CA GLY A 287 9.52 -5.55 -14.21
C GLY A 287 9.85 -5.01 -12.81
N GLY A 288 9.03 -4.16 -12.23
CA GLY A 288 9.22 -3.52 -10.92
C GLY A 288 8.70 -2.09 -10.88
N VAL A 289 9.03 -1.35 -9.82
CA VAL A 289 8.68 0.07 -9.62
C VAL A 289 9.83 0.80 -8.95
N LYS A 290 10.16 1.98 -9.46
CA LYS A 290 11.18 2.88 -8.90
C LYS A 290 10.65 4.28 -8.58
N ALA A 291 9.55 4.68 -9.23
CA ALA A 291 8.90 5.97 -8.97
C ALA A 291 7.40 5.90 -9.29
N GLY A 292 6.61 6.80 -8.72
CA GLY A 292 5.20 6.84 -9.01
C GLY A 292 4.49 8.12 -8.60
N SER A 293 3.39 8.34 -9.28
CA SER A 293 2.41 9.39 -8.99
C SER A 293 0.99 8.84 -9.19
N ARG A 294 -0.03 9.65 -8.91
CA ARG A 294 -1.41 9.25 -9.23
C ARG A 294 -1.67 9.06 -10.73
N HIS A 295 -0.76 9.50 -11.60
CA HIS A 295 -0.93 9.46 -13.07
C HIS A 295 -0.23 8.28 -13.71
N ALA A 296 0.94 7.90 -13.16
CA ALA A 296 1.74 6.79 -13.69
C ALA A 296 2.71 6.25 -12.65
N ALA A 297 3.10 4.99 -12.83
CA ALA A 297 4.26 4.35 -12.21
C ALA A 297 5.38 4.23 -13.26
N LEU A 298 6.63 4.30 -12.79
CA LEU A 298 7.83 4.17 -13.61
C LEU A 298 8.76 3.09 -13.05
N ASN A 299 9.43 2.40 -13.95
CA ASN A 299 10.53 1.49 -13.62
C ASN A 299 11.76 1.76 -14.47
N LEU A 300 12.93 1.61 -13.85
CA LEU A 300 14.23 1.66 -14.49
C LEU A 300 15.15 0.65 -13.80
N ASP A 301 15.45 -0.44 -14.47
CA ASP A 301 16.32 -1.48 -13.95
C ASP A 301 17.50 -1.76 -14.88
N ARG A 302 18.69 -1.92 -14.30
CA ARG A 302 19.87 -2.36 -15.04
C ARG A 302 19.81 -3.87 -15.23
N LEU A 303 19.76 -4.31 -16.49
CA LEU A 303 19.73 -5.73 -16.85
C LEU A 303 21.14 -6.30 -17.06
N SER A 304 22.07 -5.48 -17.58
CA SER A 304 23.47 -5.81 -17.80
C SER A 304 24.32 -4.54 -17.80
N SER A 305 25.63 -4.68 -18.09
CA SER A 305 26.51 -3.51 -18.18
C SER A 305 26.07 -2.51 -19.27
N ASP A 306 25.42 -2.99 -20.31
CA ASP A 306 25.07 -2.24 -21.53
C ASP A 306 23.56 -2.17 -21.82
N ARG A 307 22.69 -2.67 -20.91
CA ARG A 307 21.23 -2.70 -21.13
C ARG A 307 20.46 -2.31 -19.88
N VAL A 308 19.42 -1.53 -20.10
CA VAL A 308 18.44 -1.14 -19.06
C VAL A 308 17.02 -1.45 -19.51
N LEU A 309 16.16 -1.86 -18.57
CA LEU A 309 14.72 -1.93 -18.73
C LEU A 309 14.13 -0.58 -18.36
N VAL A 310 13.33 0.00 -19.25
CA VAL A 310 12.56 1.23 -19.01
C VAL A 310 11.10 0.89 -19.10
N GLY A 311 10.32 1.14 -18.04
CA GLY A 311 8.90 0.83 -17.95
C GLY A 311 8.08 2.01 -17.47
N ALA A 312 6.87 2.15 -18.02
CA ALA A 312 5.86 3.09 -17.55
C ALA A 312 4.46 2.48 -17.69
N ASN A 313 3.62 2.67 -16.66
CA ASN A 313 2.21 2.25 -16.67
C ASN A 313 1.33 3.40 -16.17
N ALA A 314 0.37 3.83 -16.99
CA ALA A 314 -0.49 4.96 -16.68
C ALA A 314 -1.78 4.53 -15.99
N THR A 315 -2.39 5.45 -15.22
CA THR A 315 -3.66 5.21 -14.51
C THR A 315 -4.91 5.61 -15.33
N GLU A 316 -4.72 6.10 -16.53
CA GLU A 316 -5.77 6.45 -17.48
C GLU A 316 -5.30 6.30 -18.93
N LYS A 317 -6.22 6.42 -19.86
CA LYS A 317 -5.87 6.35 -21.30
C LYS A 317 -5.32 7.68 -21.78
N TYR A 318 -4.12 7.65 -22.36
CA TYR A 318 -3.49 8.75 -23.07
C TYR A 318 -3.30 8.38 -24.53
N ALA A 319 -3.74 9.23 -25.43
CA ALA A 319 -3.55 9.04 -26.88
C ALA A 319 -2.07 9.17 -27.28
N LYS A 320 -1.32 9.99 -26.55
CA LYS A 320 0.10 10.20 -26.75
C LYS A 320 0.79 10.58 -25.44
N LEU A 321 1.76 9.78 -25.05
CA LEU A 321 2.75 10.09 -24.01
C LEU A 321 4.14 9.94 -24.60
N THR A 322 5.13 10.58 -23.99
CA THR A 322 6.55 10.41 -24.33
C THR A 322 7.27 9.89 -23.11
N LEU A 323 7.93 8.75 -23.27
CA LEU A 323 8.84 8.14 -22.30
C LEU A 323 10.27 8.44 -22.75
N GLU A 324 11.06 9.08 -21.90
CA GLU A 324 12.46 9.41 -22.16
C GLU A 324 13.37 8.78 -21.10
N LEU A 325 14.48 8.21 -21.54
CA LEU A 325 15.62 7.88 -20.69
C LEU A 325 16.69 8.94 -20.88
N ARG A 326 17.16 9.52 -19.78
CA ARG A 326 18.16 10.57 -19.79
C ARG A 326 19.36 10.23 -18.90
N HIS A 327 20.52 10.76 -19.28
CA HIS A 327 21.71 10.84 -18.43
C HIS A 327 22.13 12.32 -18.33
N GLY A 328 21.79 12.96 -17.21
CA GLY A 328 21.84 14.43 -17.12
C GLY A 328 20.91 15.08 -18.14
N ASP A 329 21.46 15.94 -18.97
CA ASP A 329 20.70 16.64 -20.05
C ASP A 329 20.61 15.83 -21.34
N GLU A 330 21.41 14.79 -21.50
CA GLU A 330 21.45 13.95 -22.69
C GLU A 330 20.26 12.97 -22.73
N VAL A 331 19.54 12.95 -23.85
CA VAL A 331 18.45 11.99 -24.11
C VAL A 331 19.05 10.74 -24.76
N LEU A 332 19.09 9.63 -24.00
CA LEU A 332 19.60 8.35 -24.48
C LEU A 332 18.55 7.56 -25.26
N TYR A 333 17.27 7.75 -24.92
CA TYR A 333 16.18 7.02 -25.56
C TYR A 333 14.89 7.82 -25.47
N THR A 334 14.04 7.71 -26.49
CA THR A 334 12.71 8.31 -26.55
C THR A 334 11.72 7.36 -27.23
N ARG A 335 10.59 7.15 -26.61
CA ARG A 335 9.42 6.49 -27.20
C ARG A 335 8.18 7.36 -27.00
N SER A 336 7.43 7.58 -28.09
CA SER A 336 6.11 8.23 -28.01
C SER A 336 5.03 7.29 -28.52
N GLY A 337 3.87 7.31 -27.89
CA GLY A 337 2.74 6.47 -28.29
C GLY A 337 1.57 6.57 -27.33
N ALA A 338 0.54 5.79 -27.59
CA ALA A 338 -0.59 5.63 -26.68
C ALA A 338 -0.16 4.79 -25.47
N MET A 339 -0.73 5.09 -24.32
CA MET A 339 -0.57 4.31 -23.10
C MET A 339 -1.90 4.22 -22.35
N SER A 340 -2.13 3.10 -21.68
CA SER A 340 -3.32 2.90 -20.85
C SER A 340 -2.99 2.01 -19.64
N PRO A 341 -3.90 1.89 -18.67
CA PRO A 341 -3.71 0.94 -17.57
C PRO A 341 -3.49 -0.51 -18.02
N ALA A 342 -4.06 -0.89 -19.17
CA ALA A 342 -3.92 -2.25 -19.71
C ALA A 342 -2.73 -2.39 -20.67
N GLU A 343 -2.15 -1.29 -21.12
CA GLU A 343 -1.11 -1.26 -22.16
C GLU A 343 0.04 -0.34 -21.72
N PRO A 344 0.97 -0.85 -20.90
CA PRO A 344 2.15 -0.10 -20.47
C PRO A 344 3.13 0.11 -21.64
N MET A 345 4.03 1.08 -21.50
CA MET A 345 5.21 1.20 -22.34
C MET A 345 6.39 0.54 -21.64
N VAL A 346 6.98 -0.46 -22.27
CA VAL A 346 8.16 -1.16 -21.72
C VAL A 346 9.15 -1.45 -22.84
N ASP A 347 10.40 -1.12 -22.62
CA ASP A 347 11.49 -1.33 -23.58
C ASP A 347 12.79 -1.72 -22.90
N THR A 348 13.59 -2.50 -23.60
CA THR A 348 14.98 -2.75 -23.24
C THR A 348 15.86 -1.88 -24.12
N VAL A 349 16.59 -0.97 -23.48
CA VAL A 349 17.40 0.05 -24.14
C VAL A 349 18.88 -0.29 -23.97
N ALA A 350 19.64 -0.22 -25.06
CA ALA A 350 21.10 -0.28 -25.00
C ALA A 350 21.64 1.07 -24.49
N VAL A 351 22.57 1.01 -23.55
CA VAL A 351 23.25 2.19 -22.99
C VAL A 351 24.76 1.99 -23.09
N ALA A 352 25.49 3.08 -23.24
CA ALA A 352 26.94 3.00 -23.20
C ALA A 352 27.43 2.49 -21.84
N SER A 353 28.41 1.62 -21.83
CA SER A 353 29.01 1.04 -20.60
C SER A 353 29.87 2.06 -19.87
#